data_e2b8f5020ed466b04b3a3ea5a26d7654
#
_entry.id   e2b8f5020ed466b04b3a3ea5a26d7654
#
_cell.length_a   1.000
_cell.length_b   1.000
_cell.length_c   1.000
_cell.angle_alpha   90.00
_cell.angle_beta   90.00
_cell.angle_gamma   90.00
#
_symmetry.space_group_name_H-M   'P 1'
#
loop_
_entity.id
_entity.type
_entity.pdbx_description
1 polymer ?
#
loop_
_entity_poly.entity_id
_entity_poly.type
_entity_poly.pdbx_seq_one_letter_code
_entity_poly.pdbx_strand_id
1 'polypeptide(L)'
;MNIRNYLDRIQAVKQAERNLDYLSHLQKQHVLNIHFENLDILNKKPLSLSKDSLYKKIILNQHGGVCYELNGLFYHLLKELGFNPSLMAGTVYAGNGIWALENGHLFIIVPIENKEYLVDVGFGGNCPRLPVPLNGEEVRDSDGMYRVKKDETLSLFYLQKKTDSEWETQYRFETPSNIWNLDNIYPLCVLTETSPESKFNKMYFLSRVTEEGRITLLGDTLIIVKGREKTKVKLAEHEMNEAVQRYFQLNL
;
A
#
# COMPACT_ATOMS: atom_id res chain seq x y z
N MET A 1 -2.50 16.57 -13.07
CA MET A 1 -3.38 15.98 -12.01
C MET A 1 -4.19 17.09 -11.35
N ASN A 2 -5.50 16.91 -11.13
CA ASN A 2 -6.36 17.84 -10.40
C ASN A 2 -6.44 17.38 -8.94
N ILE A 3 -5.90 18.19 -8.01
CA ILE A 3 -5.85 17.87 -6.57
C ILE A 3 -7.26 17.72 -5.98
N ARG A 4 -8.19 18.58 -6.38
CA ARG A 4 -9.57 18.54 -5.87
C ARG A 4 -10.22 17.19 -6.18
N ASN A 5 -10.16 16.73 -7.43
CA ASN A 5 -10.72 15.42 -7.79
C ASN A 5 -10.08 14.26 -7.02
N TYR A 6 -8.77 14.37 -6.72
CA TYR A 6 -8.11 13.36 -5.90
C TYR A 6 -8.64 13.38 -4.46
N LEU A 7 -8.70 14.56 -3.84
CA LEU A 7 -9.22 14.71 -2.48
C LEU A 7 -10.68 14.26 -2.39
N ASP A 8 -11.50 14.61 -3.37
CA ASP A 8 -12.90 14.16 -3.46
C ASP A 8 -12.97 12.61 -3.55
N ARG A 9 -12.09 11.98 -4.37
CA ARG A 9 -12.00 10.51 -4.52
C ARG A 9 -11.68 9.80 -3.20
N ILE A 10 -10.81 10.37 -2.38
CA ILE A 10 -10.44 9.81 -1.07
C ILE A 10 -11.27 10.38 0.08
N GLN A 11 -12.24 11.24 -0.18
CA GLN A 11 -13.09 11.89 0.83
C GLN A 11 -12.29 12.71 1.85
N ALA A 12 -11.23 13.37 1.39
CA ALA A 12 -10.39 14.22 2.22
C ALA A 12 -10.59 15.70 1.91
N VAL A 13 -10.36 16.55 2.92
CA VAL A 13 -10.44 18.01 2.78
C VAL A 13 -9.04 18.59 2.76
N LYS A 14 -8.79 19.54 1.85
CA LYS A 14 -7.52 20.26 1.80
C LYS A 14 -7.35 21.11 3.06
N GLN A 15 -6.20 20.96 3.72
CA GLN A 15 -5.80 21.78 4.86
C GLN A 15 -4.65 22.74 4.50
N ALA A 16 -4.51 23.82 5.25
CA ALA A 16 -3.44 24.79 5.06
C ALA A 16 -2.11 24.30 5.63
N GLU A 17 -2.14 23.64 6.79
CA GLU A 17 -0.98 23.17 7.51
C GLU A 17 -0.51 21.79 7.00
N ARG A 18 0.81 21.63 6.91
CA ARG A 18 1.48 20.40 6.49
C ARG A 18 2.07 19.70 7.71
N ASN A 19 1.21 19.33 8.62
CA ASN A 19 1.56 18.67 9.88
C ASN A 19 1.26 17.16 9.83
N LEU A 20 1.59 16.45 10.91
CA LEU A 20 1.37 15.01 11.03
C LEU A 20 -0.12 14.63 10.99
N ASP A 21 -0.99 15.46 11.55
CA ASP A 21 -2.42 15.21 11.59
C ASP A 21 -3.01 15.21 10.17
N TYR A 22 -2.61 16.18 9.34
CA TYR A 22 -3.04 16.23 7.95
C TYR A 22 -2.49 15.07 7.13
N LEU A 23 -1.20 14.72 7.31
CA LEU A 23 -0.60 13.56 6.65
C LEU A 23 -1.33 12.27 7.04
N SER A 24 -1.62 12.09 8.33
CA SER A 24 -2.38 10.95 8.86
C SER A 24 -3.79 10.86 8.27
N HIS A 25 -4.47 12.00 8.19
CA HIS A 25 -5.79 12.09 7.56
C HIS A 25 -5.74 11.66 6.09
N LEU A 26 -4.79 12.19 5.31
CA LEU A 26 -4.63 11.85 3.90
C LEU A 26 -4.34 10.35 3.69
N GLN A 27 -3.41 9.78 4.45
CA GLN A 27 -3.07 8.36 4.37
C GLN A 27 -4.27 7.50 4.72
N LYS A 28 -4.93 7.77 5.86
CA LYS A 28 -6.12 7.04 6.29
C LYS A 28 -7.23 7.08 5.24
N GLN A 29 -7.54 8.26 4.74
CA GLN A 29 -8.59 8.42 3.73
C GLN A 29 -8.23 7.72 2.42
N HIS A 30 -6.96 7.73 2.01
CA HIS A 30 -6.54 7.00 0.82
C HIS A 30 -6.79 5.49 0.96
N VAL A 31 -6.28 4.85 2.01
CA VAL A 31 -6.40 3.38 2.17
C VAL A 31 -7.83 2.91 2.39
N LEU A 32 -8.71 3.75 2.94
CA LEU A 32 -10.12 3.43 3.11
C LEU A 32 -10.93 3.52 1.81
N ASN A 33 -10.54 4.39 0.88
CA ASN A 33 -11.31 4.71 -0.32
C ASN A 33 -10.71 4.14 -1.61
N ILE A 34 -9.43 3.77 -1.62
CA ILE A 34 -8.75 3.19 -2.78
C ILE A 34 -8.18 1.83 -2.36
N HIS A 35 -8.58 0.78 -3.05
CA HIS A 35 -8.16 -0.58 -2.74
C HIS A 35 -6.92 -0.99 -3.52
N PHE A 36 -6.19 -1.96 -2.98
CA PHE A 36 -5.14 -2.67 -3.69
C PHE A 36 -5.77 -3.67 -4.66
N GLU A 37 -5.28 -3.74 -5.91
CA GLU A 37 -5.74 -4.74 -6.89
C GLU A 37 -4.68 -4.97 -7.98
N ASN A 38 -4.68 -6.17 -8.57
CA ASN A 38 -3.75 -6.60 -9.60
C ASN A 38 -4.45 -6.98 -10.93
N LEU A 39 -5.63 -6.46 -11.20
CA LEU A 39 -6.43 -6.87 -12.37
C LEU A 39 -5.74 -6.55 -13.69
N ASP A 40 -5.08 -5.39 -13.81
CA ASP A 40 -4.34 -5.05 -15.03
C ASP A 40 -3.23 -6.08 -15.33
N ILE A 41 -2.52 -6.56 -14.28
CA ILE A 41 -1.47 -7.58 -14.42
C ILE A 41 -2.08 -8.91 -14.90
N LEU A 42 -3.17 -9.36 -14.27
CA LEU A 42 -3.86 -10.60 -14.68
C LEU A 42 -4.40 -10.53 -16.11
N ASN A 43 -4.88 -9.37 -16.52
CA ASN A 43 -5.36 -9.08 -17.87
C ASN A 43 -4.21 -8.77 -18.86
N LYS A 44 -2.94 -8.95 -18.43
CA LYS A 44 -1.75 -8.70 -19.26
C LYS A 44 -1.68 -7.30 -19.84
N LYS A 45 -2.24 -6.33 -19.15
CA LYS A 45 -2.20 -4.93 -19.49
C LYS A 45 -0.99 -4.29 -18.78
N PRO A 46 0.00 -3.78 -19.52
CA PRO A 46 1.20 -3.20 -18.94
C PRO A 46 0.88 -2.06 -17.99
N LEU A 47 1.53 -2.04 -16.83
CA LEU A 47 1.41 -0.96 -15.88
C LEU A 47 2.18 0.27 -16.37
N SER A 48 1.66 1.44 -16.09
CA SER A 48 2.32 2.71 -16.38
C SER A 48 2.42 3.54 -15.11
N LEU A 49 3.65 3.93 -14.77
CA LEU A 49 3.93 4.77 -13.59
C LEU A 49 3.94 6.27 -13.91
N SER A 50 3.54 6.67 -15.13
CA SER A 50 3.40 8.08 -15.44
C SER A 50 2.27 8.72 -14.62
N LYS A 51 2.49 9.94 -14.12
CA LYS A 51 1.53 10.69 -13.30
C LYS A 51 0.14 10.74 -13.93
N ASP A 52 0.06 10.93 -15.26
CA ASP A 52 -1.21 11.07 -15.96
C ASP A 52 -1.94 9.72 -16.08
N SER A 53 -1.20 8.64 -16.36
CA SER A 53 -1.78 7.27 -16.41
C SER A 53 -2.30 6.85 -15.04
N LEU A 54 -1.52 7.05 -13.98
CA LEU A 54 -1.91 6.77 -12.60
C LEU A 54 -3.15 7.56 -12.20
N TYR A 55 -3.17 8.86 -12.49
CA TYR A 55 -4.32 9.71 -12.21
C TYR A 55 -5.56 9.29 -12.97
N LYS A 56 -5.44 8.95 -14.27
CA LYS A 56 -6.56 8.47 -15.08
C LYS A 56 -7.13 7.18 -14.52
N LYS A 57 -6.28 6.18 -14.22
CA LYS A 57 -6.70 4.87 -13.71
C LYS A 57 -7.37 4.99 -12.35
N ILE A 58 -6.67 5.58 -11.38
CA ILE A 58 -7.06 5.51 -9.97
C ILE A 58 -8.12 6.56 -9.62
N ILE A 59 -8.02 7.78 -10.18
CA ILE A 59 -8.93 8.86 -9.81
C ILE A 59 -10.12 8.96 -10.77
N LEU A 60 -9.87 9.05 -12.07
CA LEU A 60 -10.96 9.27 -13.03
C LEU A 60 -11.76 7.99 -13.30
N ASN A 61 -11.09 6.86 -13.45
CA ASN A 61 -11.74 5.57 -13.70
C ASN A 61 -12.08 4.81 -12.42
N GLN A 62 -11.73 5.34 -11.24
CA GLN A 62 -12.03 4.78 -9.91
C GLN A 62 -11.50 3.35 -9.66
N HIS A 63 -10.45 2.95 -10.37
CA HIS A 63 -9.72 1.71 -10.10
C HIS A 63 -8.82 1.82 -8.87
N GLY A 64 -8.31 0.69 -8.43
CA GLY A 64 -7.18 0.60 -7.51
C GLY A 64 -5.86 0.43 -8.27
N GLY A 65 -4.92 -0.29 -7.66
CA GLY A 65 -3.64 -0.62 -8.26
C GLY A 65 -2.73 -1.39 -7.31
N VAL A 66 -1.52 -1.70 -7.78
CA VAL A 66 -0.47 -2.29 -6.94
C VAL A 66 0.37 -1.21 -6.24
N CYS A 67 1.30 -1.62 -5.39
CA CYS A 67 2.11 -0.69 -4.57
C CYS A 67 2.79 0.42 -5.38
N TYR A 68 3.32 0.11 -6.55
CA TYR A 68 3.97 1.09 -7.43
C TYR A 68 3.02 2.19 -7.90
N GLU A 69 1.78 1.82 -8.20
CA GLU A 69 0.75 2.74 -8.68
C GLU A 69 0.18 3.58 -7.54
N LEU A 70 -0.20 2.93 -6.43
CA LEU A 70 -0.84 3.59 -5.29
C LEU A 70 0.12 4.56 -4.59
N ASN A 71 1.31 4.10 -4.21
CA ASN A 71 2.31 4.95 -3.57
C ASN A 71 2.89 5.98 -4.56
N GLY A 72 3.06 5.62 -5.84
CA GLY A 72 3.49 6.56 -6.88
C GLY A 72 2.53 7.73 -7.06
N LEU A 73 1.23 7.46 -7.11
CA LEU A 73 0.23 8.52 -7.21
C LEU A 73 0.11 9.35 -5.93
N PHE A 74 0.17 8.70 -4.76
CA PHE A 74 0.10 9.39 -3.47
C PHE A 74 1.32 10.29 -3.23
N TYR A 75 2.51 9.86 -3.67
CA TYR A 75 3.71 10.70 -3.69
C TYR A 75 3.48 12.00 -4.48
N HIS A 76 2.86 11.92 -5.66
CA HIS A 76 2.52 13.10 -6.43
C HIS A 76 1.51 14.01 -5.70
N LEU A 77 0.50 13.43 -5.05
CA LEU A 77 -0.44 14.22 -4.24
C LEU A 77 0.28 14.98 -3.13
N LEU A 78 1.12 14.29 -2.36
CA LEU A 78 1.86 14.89 -1.24
C LEU A 78 2.75 16.04 -1.71
N LYS A 79 3.46 15.87 -2.84
CA LYS A 79 4.26 16.98 -3.44
C LYS A 79 3.41 18.17 -3.83
N GLU A 80 2.28 17.96 -4.49
CA GLU A 80 1.36 19.04 -4.90
C GLU A 80 0.72 19.76 -3.68
N LEU A 81 0.57 19.05 -2.57
CA LEU A 81 0.11 19.63 -1.30
C LEU A 81 1.24 20.33 -0.54
N GLY A 82 2.49 20.23 -1.02
CA GLY A 82 3.66 20.93 -0.47
C GLY A 82 4.37 20.19 0.67
N PHE A 83 4.13 18.89 0.85
CA PHE A 83 5.00 18.02 1.64
C PHE A 83 6.32 17.77 0.89
N ASN A 84 7.31 17.21 1.59
CA ASN A 84 8.60 16.81 1.01
C ASN A 84 8.77 15.26 1.03
N PRO A 85 7.97 14.50 0.28
CA PRO A 85 8.06 13.05 0.27
C PRO A 85 9.28 12.56 -0.51
N SER A 86 9.83 11.40 -0.11
CA SER A 86 10.81 10.62 -0.84
C SER A 86 10.27 9.22 -1.11
N LEU A 87 10.44 8.72 -2.34
CA LEU A 87 10.09 7.33 -2.67
C LEU A 87 11.18 6.41 -2.17
N MET A 88 10.77 5.29 -1.60
CA MET A 88 11.62 4.24 -1.06
C MET A 88 11.17 2.87 -1.56
N ALA A 89 12.11 1.92 -1.58
CA ALA A 89 11.79 0.55 -1.92
C ALA A 89 12.15 -0.40 -0.77
N GLY A 90 11.34 -1.42 -0.59
CA GLY A 90 11.51 -2.43 0.45
C GLY A 90 11.33 -3.84 -0.08
N THR A 91 11.82 -4.81 0.69
CA THR A 91 11.71 -6.24 0.41
C THR A 91 10.71 -6.87 1.36
N VAL A 92 9.63 -7.40 0.81
CA VAL A 92 8.52 -7.97 1.59
C VAL A 92 8.93 -9.32 2.22
N TYR A 93 8.58 -9.51 3.48
CA TYR A 93 8.73 -10.79 4.16
C TYR A 93 7.54 -11.70 3.83
N ALA A 94 7.83 -12.82 3.17
CA ALA A 94 6.80 -13.78 2.76
C ALA A 94 6.53 -14.88 3.82
N GLY A 95 7.19 -14.79 4.99
CA GLY A 95 7.09 -15.80 6.05
C GLY A 95 8.17 -16.89 5.94
N ASN A 96 8.36 -17.65 7.03
CA ASN A 96 9.27 -18.80 7.09
C ASN A 96 10.72 -18.53 6.60
N GLY A 97 11.23 -17.32 6.86
CA GLY A 97 12.57 -16.91 6.43
C GLY A 97 12.67 -16.52 4.95
N ILE A 98 11.58 -16.54 4.20
CA ILE A 98 11.56 -16.24 2.77
C ILE A 98 11.29 -14.73 2.56
N TRP A 99 12.08 -14.11 1.70
CA TRP A 99 11.90 -12.75 1.22
C TRP A 99 11.40 -12.76 -0.22
N ALA A 100 10.51 -11.86 -0.55
CA ALA A 100 10.03 -11.68 -1.92
C ALA A 100 11.09 -10.99 -2.80
N LEU A 101 10.69 -10.48 -3.97
CA LEU A 101 11.56 -9.72 -4.85
C LEU A 101 12.26 -8.59 -4.08
N GLU A 102 13.59 -8.56 -4.17
CA GLU A 102 14.40 -7.53 -3.50
C GLU A 102 13.99 -6.15 -4.00
N ASN A 103 13.72 -5.23 -3.06
CA ASN A 103 13.21 -3.88 -3.34
C ASN A 103 11.89 -3.86 -4.16
N GLY A 104 11.12 -4.95 -4.13
CA GLY A 104 9.90 -5.13 -4.92
C GLY A 104 8.66 -4.44 -4.36
N HIS A 105 8.77 -3.65 -3.29
CA HIS A 105 7.66 -2.89 -2.70
C HIS A 105 8.01 -1.42 -2.60
N LEU A 106 7.23 -0.57 -3.28
CA LEU A 106 7.37 0.89 -3.24
C LEU A 106 6.57 1.45 -2.06
N PHE A 107 7.16 2.37 -1.30
CA PHE A 107 6.52 3.14 -0.23
C PHE A 107 7.12 4.56 -0.16
N ILE A 108 6.75 5.36 0.84
CA ILE A 108 7.12 6.78 0.93
C ILE A 108 7.70 7.07 2.31
N ILE A 109 8.70 7.94 2.39
CA ILE A 109 9.15 8.60 3.61
C ILE A 109 8.79 10.07 3.54
N VAL A 110 8.22 10.61 4.61
CA VAL A 110 7.84 12.03 4.72
C VAL A 110 8.45 12.62 5.98
N PRO A 111 9.35 13.63 5.86
CA PRO A 111 9.81 14.38 7.01
C PRO A 111 8.73 15.36 7.48
N ILE A 112 8.43 15.35 8.76
CA ILE A 112 7.59 16.34 9.45
C ILE A 112 8.38 16.83 10.65
N GLU A 113 8.66 18.12 10.68
CA GLU A 113 9.52 18.74 11.69
C GLU A 113 10.89 18.02 11.80
N ASN A 114 11.19 17.42 12.94
CA ASN A 114 12.46 16.74 13.20
C ASN A 114 12.34 15.21 13.17
N LYS A 115 11.24 14.66 12.63
CA LYS A 115 10.98 13.21 12.52
C LYS A 115 10.71 12.81 11.09
N GLU A 116 11.09 11.59 10.75
CA GLU A 116 10.75 10.95 9.48
C GLU A 116 9.69 9.89 9.70
N TYR A 117 8.71 9.84 8.80
CA TYR A 117 7.58 8.94 8.88
C TYR A 117 7.50 8.06 7.63
N LEU A 118 7.38 6.76 7.85
CA LEU A 118 6.99 5.81 6.83
C LEU A 118 5.50 6.00 6.53
N VAL A 119 5.19 6.20 5.27
CA VAL A 119 3.86 6.40 4.72
C VAL A 119 3.66 5.37 3.63
N ASP A 120 2.66 4.52 3.78
CA ASP A 120 2.39 3.44 2.82
C ASP A 120 0.90 3.31 2.59
N VAL A 121 0.47 3.46 1.35
CA VAL A 121 -0.93 3.31 0.93
C VAL A 121 -1.12 2.15 -0.05
N GLY A 122 -0.05 1.36 -0.27
CA GLY A 122 0.00 0.30 -1.28
C GLY A 122 0.42 -1.08 -0.78
N PHE A 123 0.47 -1.35 0.54
CA PHE A 123 0.87 -2.65 1.06
C PHE A 123 -0.26 -3.72 1.06
N GLY A 124 -1.41 -3.38 0.55
CA GLY A 124 -2.55 -4.28 0.52
C GLY A 124 -3.17 -4.48 1.91
N GLY A 125 -3.44 -5.74 2.31
CA GLY A 125 -4.22 -6.05 3.50
C GLY A 125 -3.60 -5.68 4.85
N ASN A 126 -2.29 -5.50 4.93
CA ASN A 126 -1.56 -5.12 6.15
C ASN A 126 -1.06 -3.67 6.11
N CYS A 127 -1.65 -2.84 5.27
CA CYS A 127 -1.29 -1.45 5.12
C CYS A 127 -1.58 -0.65 6.40
N PRO A 128 -0.60 0.07 6.98
CA PRO A 128 -0.87 0.95 8.11
C PRO A 128 -1.75 2.11 7.66
N ARG A 129 -2.78 2.44 8.45
CA ARG A 129 -3.66 3.59 8.15
C ARG A 129 -3.05 4.92 8.56
N LEU A 130 -1.99 4.89 9.36
CA LEU A 130 -1.33 6.06 9.92
C LEU A 130 0.17 6.03 9.58
N PRO A 131 0.81 7.20 9.43
CA PRO A 131 2.25 7.28 9.29
C PRO A 131 2.98 6.66 10.48
N VAL A 132 4.02 5.87 10.23
CA VAL A 132 4.80 5.18 11.26
C VAL A 132 6.17 5.86 11.39
N PRO A 133 6.53 6.43 12.57
CA PRO A 133 7.82 7.11 12.72
C PRO A 133 8.99 6.12 12.65
N LEU A 134 10.11 6.56 12.05
CA LEU A 134 11.30 5.72 11.87
C LEU A 134 12.11 5.52 13.17
N ASN A 135 11.81 6.25 14.23
CA ASN A 135 12.53 6.24 15.50
C ASN A 135 12.15 5.08 16.46
N GLY A 136 11.27 4.17 16.03
CA GLY A 136 10.83 3.02 16.81
C GLY A 136 9.59 3.25 17.67
N GLU A 137 9.04 4.45 17.71
CA GLU A 137 7.77 4.71 18.40
C GLU A 137 6.64 3.85 17.83
N GLU A 138 5.81 3.30 18.72
CA GLU A 138 4.68 2.45 18.34
C GLU A 138 3.46 3.29 17.97
N VAL A 139 2.85 2.96 16.84
CA VAL A 139 1.61 3.60 16.37
C VAL A 139 0.46 2.62 16.49
N ARG A 140 -0.58 3.01 17.25
CA ARG A 140 -1.81 2.22 17.36
C ARG A 140 -2.75 2.56 16.21
N ASP A 141 -3.08 1.53 15.45
CA ASP A 141 -4.11 1.57 14.40
C ASP A 141 -5.31 0.70 14.84
N SER A 142 -6.46 0.86 14.21
CA SER A 142 -7.65 0.02 14.45
C SER A 142 -7.42 -1.47 14.10
N ASP A 143 -6.46 -1.77 13.21
CA ASP A 143 -6.09 -3.13 12.78
C ASP A 143 -4.83 -3.67 13.49
N GLY A 144 -4.33 -3.02 14.53
CA GLY A 144 -3.17 -3.45 15.30
C GLY A 144 -2.22 -2.32 15.68
N MET A 145 -0.99 -2.68 16.00
CA MET A 145 0.08 -1.73 16.28
C MET A 145 1.19 -1.90 15.26
N TYR A 146 1.79 -0.79 14.86
CA TYR A 146 2.91 -0.76 13.92
C TYR A 146 4.11 -0.05 14.54
N ARG A 147 5.30 -0.45 14.14
CA ARG A 147 6.54 0.27 14.41
C ARG A 147 7.55 0.05 13.30
N VAL A 148 8.53 0.93 13.22
CA VAL A 148 9.75 0.69 12.44
C VAL A 148 10.87 0.33 13.41
N LYS A 149 11.43 -0.88 13.30
CA LYS A 149 12.59 -1.33 14.08
C LYS A 149 13.84 -1.15 13.24
N LYS A 150 14.85 -0.47 13.76
CA LYS A 150 16.17 -0.38 13.15
C LYS A 150 17.07 -1.52 13.64
N ASP A 151 17.79 -2.14 12.72
CA ASP A 151 18.91 -3.04 13.01
C ASP A 151 20.21 -2.27 12.77
N GLU A 152 20.87 -1.93 13.86
CA GLU A 152 22.11 -1.12 13.80
C GLU A 152 23.28 -1.88 13.16
N THR A 153 23.26 -3.23 13.25
CA THR A 153 24.34 -4.07 12.70
C THR A 153 24.28 -4.16 11.19
N LEU A 154 23.04 -4.32 10.65
CA LEU A 154 22.80 -4.47 9.22
C LEU A 154 22.49 -3.14 8.53
N SER A 155 22.33 -2.06 9.29
CA SER A 155 21.85 -0.76 8.78
C SER A 155 20.50 -0.87 8.03
N LEU A 156 19.65 -1.80 8.48
CA LEU A 156 18.34 -2.07 7.91
C LEU A 156 17.22 -1.60 8.85
N PHE A 157 16.13 -1.19 8.24
CA PHE A 157 14.87 -0.92 8.94
C PHE A 157 13.84 -2.00 8.61
N TYR A 158 12.98 -2.30 9.57
CA TYR A 158 11.92 -3.29 9.45
C TYR A 158 10.60 -2.66 9.85
N LEU A 159 9.64 -2.57 8.91
CA LEU A 159 8.27 -2.33 9.31
C LEU A 159 7.72 -3.58 9.96
N GLN A 160 7.23 -3.44 11.17
CA GLN A 160 6.65 -4.53 11.96
C GLN A 160 5.21 -4.20 12.35
N LYS A 161 4.37 -5.23 12.34
CA LYS A 161 2.99 -5.20 12.86
C LYS A 161 2.90 -6.13 14.05
N LYS A 162 2.26 -5.68 15.14
CA LYS A 162 2.00 -6.54 16.29
C LYS A 162 0.69 -7.29 16.08
N THR A 163 0.80 -8.61 16.05
CA THR A 163 -0.34 -9.53 16.06
C THR A 163 -0.31 -10.28 17.39
N ASP A 164 -1.40 -10.24 18.13
CA ASP A 164 -1.51 -10.77 19.47
C ASP A 164 -0.40 -10.25 20.42
N SER A 165 0.63 -11.06 20.70
CA SER A 165 1.74 -10.69 21.59
C SER A 165 3.07 -10.46 20.87
N GLU A 166 3.19 -10.82 19.59
CA GLU A 166 4.46 -10.80 18.88
C GLU A 166 4.52 -9.77 17.75
N TRP A 167 5.75 -9.30 17.45
CA TRP A 167 6.02 -8.43 16.33
C TRP A 167 6.36 -9.23 15.08
N GLU A 168 5.53 -9.13 14.07
CA GLU A 168 5.74 -9.75 12.77
C GLU A 168 6.32 -8.73 11.79
N THR A 169 7.44 -9.10 11.15
CA THR A 169 8.03 -8.28 10.10
C THR A 169 7.15 -8.30 8.86
N GLN A 170 6.86 -7.12 8.31
CA GLN A 170 6.11 -6.96 7.07
C GLN A 170 7.07 -6.83 5.88
N TYR A 171 8.02 -5.90 5.96
CA TYR A 171 9.08 -5.73 4.99
C TYR A 171 10.30 -5.05 5.63
N ARG A 172 11.43 -5.17 4.97
CA ARG A 172 12.67 -4.47 5.32
C ARG A 172 13.05 -3.47 4.24
N PHE A 173 13.82 -2.46 4.61
CA PHE A 173 14.36 -1.46 3.69
C PHE A 173 15.67 -0.89 4.23
N GLU A 174 16.45 -0.30 3.33
CA GLU A 174 17.69 0.38 3.67
C GLU A 174 17.45 1.78 4.22
N THR A 175 18.53 2.44 4.64
CA THR A 175 18.47 3.81 5.14
C THR A 175 17.89 4.76 4.09
N PRO A 176 17.20 5.86 4.52
CA PRO A 176 16.62 6.84 3.61
C PRO A 176 17.59 7.54 2.64
N SER A 177 18.91 7.25 2.69
CA SER A 177 19.88 7.78 1.74
C SER A 177 19.71 7.26 0.30
N ASN A 178 19.08 6.10 0.11
CA ASN A 178 18.80 5.51 -1.20
C ASN A 178 17.40 5.94 -1.69
N ILE A 179 17.34 7.13 -2.29
CA ILE A 179 16.08 7.67 -2.84
C ILE A 179 15.77 7.02 -4.18
N TRP A 180 14.58 6.45 -4.28
CA TRP A 180 14.03 5.92 -5.51
C TRP A 180 13.22 6.98 -6.28
N ASN A 181 13.00 6.72 -7.55
CA ASN A 181 12.06 7.46 -8.39
C ASN A 181 11.26 6.47 -9.26
N LEU A 182 10.22 6.97 -9.93
CA LEU A 182 9.33 6.10 -10.70
C LEU A 182 10.00 5.49 -11.93
N ASP A 183 11.08 6.10 -12.43
CA ASP A 183 11.81 5.57 -13.60
C ASP A 183 12.75 4.43 -13.18
N ASN A 184 13.51 4.59 -12.07
CA ASN A 184 14.45 3.56 -11.63
C ASN A 184 13.77 2.38 -10.92
N ILE A 185 12.55 2.52 -10.39
CA ILE A 185 11.74 1.43 -9.85
C ILE A 185 10.97 0.65 -10.92
N TYR A 186 10.77 1.24 -12.10
CA TYR A 186 9.96 0.64 -13.18
C TYR A 186 10.42 -0.76 -13.63
N PRO A 187 11.72 -1.07 -13.73
CA PRO A 187 12.18 -2.45 -14.02
C PRO A 187 11.67 -3.49 -12.99
N LEU A 188 11.58 -3.14 -11.70
CA LEU A 188 11.04 -4.04 -10.66
C LEU A 188 9.50 -4.17 -10.78
N CYS A 189 8.83 -3.11 -11.21
CA CYS A 189 7.42 -3.15 -11.57
C CYS A 189 7.17 -4.16 -12.69
N VAL A 190 7.96 -4.11 -13.77
CA VAL A 190 7.90 -5.06 -14.90
C VAL A 190 8.17 -6.49 -14.44
N LEU A 191 9.14 -6.72 -13.55
CA LEU A 191 9.37 -8.05 -12.97
C LEU A 191 8.17 -8.55 -12.16
N THR A 192 7.47 -7.66 -11.46
CA THR A 192 6.24 -8.02 -10.75
C THR A 192 5.12 -8.45 -11.71
N GLU A 193 5.04 -7.86 -12.90
CA GLU A 193 4.08 -8.22 -13.95
C GLU A 193 4.45 -9.54 -14.65
N THR A 194 5.74 -9.77 -14.93
CA THR A 194 6.17 -10.77 -15.92
C THR A 194 6.90 -11.96 -15.34
N SER A 195 7.52 -11.86 -14.16
CA SER A 195 8.32 -12.93 -13.58
C SER A 195 7.48 -14.20 -13.33
N PRO A 196 8.00 -15.38 -13.70
CA PRO A 196 7.40 -16.67 -13.30
C PRO A 196 7.30 -16.85 -11.79
N GLU A 197 8.09 -16.15 -10.99
CA GLU A 197 8.05 -16.17 -9.53
C GLU A 197 6.96 -15.27 -8.94
N SER A 198 6.43 -14.33 -9.74
CA SER A 198 5.41 -13.40 -9.28
C SER A 198 4.07 -14.09 -9.01
N LYS A 199 3.48 -13.83 -7.85
CA LYS A 199 2.12 -14.26 -7.53
C LYS A 199 1.06 -13.34 -8.17
N PHE A 200 1.44 -12.11 -8.49
CA PHE A 200 0.52 -11.09 -9.02
C PHE A 200 0.01 -11.40 -10.44
N ASN A 201 0.77 -12.18 -11.21
CA ASN A 201 0.36 -12.59 -12.57
C ASN A 201 -0.30 -13.98 -12.63
N LYS A 202 -0.57 -14.59 -11.46
CA LYS A 202 -1.12 -15.96 -11.36
C LYS A 202 -2.45 -16.05 -10.64
N MET A 203 -2.73 -15.13 -9.74
CA MET A 203 -3.95 -15.19 -8.92
C MET A 203 -4.46 -13.80 -8.56
N TYR A 204 -5.73 -13.71 -8.27
CA TYR A 204 -6.33 -12.48 -7.77
C TYR A 204 -5.71 -12.08 -6.43
N PHE A 205 -5.33 -10.84 -6.32
CA PHE A 205 -4.97 -10.22 -5.07
C PHE A 205 -5.63 -8.83 -5.00
N LEU A 206 -6.82 -8.80 -4.43
CA LEU A 206 -7.56 -7.57 -4.15
C LEU A 206 -7.66 -7.40 -2.66
N SER A 207 -7.43 -6.19 -2.16
CA SER A 207 -7.55 -5.91 -0.72
C SER A 207 -8.10 -4.52 -0.49
N ARG A 208 -9.14 -4.44 0.31
CA ARG A 208 -9.79 -3.20 0.74
C ARG A 208 -9.68 -3.07 2.24
N VAL A 209 -9.11 -1.98 2.69
CA VAL A 209 -9.12 -1.59 4.11
C VAL A 209 -10.49 -1.02 4.46
N THR A 210 -11.00 -1.34 5.64
CA THR A 210 -12.28 -0.83 6.18
C THR A 210 -12.02 -0.20 7.54
N GLU A 211 -12.96 0.56 8.10
CA GLU A 211 -12.79 1.14 9.44
C GLU A 211 -12.56 0.07 10.51
N GLU A 212 -13.19 -1.10 10.38
CA GLU A 212 -13.14 -2.20 11.36
C GLU A 212 -12.07 -3.26 11.07
N GLY A 213 -11.41 -3.23 9.90
CA GLY A 213 -10.45 -4.24 9.51
C GLY A 213 -10.15 -4.23 8.02
N ARG A 214 -10.38 -5.37 7.32
CA ARG A 214 -10.09 -5.48 5.88
C ARG A 214 -10.86 -6.61 5.21
N ILE A 215 -11.01 -6.51 3.91
CA ILE A 215 -11.55 -7.55 3.04
C ILE A 215 -10.48 -7.85 2.00
N THR A 216 -10.10 -9.11 1.84
CA THR A 216 -9.07 -9.54 0.89
C THR A 216 -9.59 -10.72 0.08
N LEU A 217 -9.47 -10.65 -1.25
CA LEU A 217 -9.61 -11.77 -2.16
C LEU A 217 -8.21 -12.20 -2.58
N LEU A 218 -7.82 -13.42 -2.21
CA LEU A 218 -6.54 -14.02 -2.57
C LEU A 218 -6.79 -15.33 -3.30
N GLY A 219 -6.48 -15.37 -4.59
CA GLY A 219 -6.90 -16.46 -5.46
C GLY A 219 -8.43 -16.57 -5.46
N ASP A 220 -8.94 -17.73 -5.05
CA ASP A 220 -10.37 -18.01 -4.90
C ASP A 220 -10.89 -17.85 -3.45
N THR A 221 -10.06 -17.34 -2.55
CA THR A 221 -10.40 -17.28 -1.13
C THR A 221 -10.68 -15.84 -0.69
N LEU A 222 -11.93 -15.59 -0.27
CA LEU A 222 -12.35 -14.34 0.35
C LEU A 222 -12.06 -14.38 1.84
N ILE A 223 -11.32 -13.39 2.34
CA ILE A 223 -10.93 -13.24 3.73
C ILE A 223 -11.50 -11.93 4.25
N ILE A 224 -12.34 -12.00 5.28
CA ILE A 224 -12.93 -10.83 5.93
C ILE A 224 -12.41 -10.78 7.36
N VAL A 225 -11.80 -9.67 7.74
CA VAL A 225 -11.33 -9.38 9.10
C VAL A 225 -12.13 -8.19 9.63
N LYS A 226 -12.75 -8.37 10.80
CA LYS A 226 -13.45 -7.33 11.55
C LYS A 226 -13.02 -7.38 13.01
N GLY A 227 -12.23 -6.43 13.43
CA GLY A 227 -11.61 -6.47 14.75
C GLY A 227 -10.79 -7.76 14.93
N ARG A 228 -11.17 -8.62 15.89
CA ARG A 228 -10.52 -9.91 16.13
C ARG A 228 -11.12 -11.08 15.34
N GLU A 229 -12.25 -10.87 14.70
CA GLU A 229 -12.91 -11.93 13.93
C GLU A 229 -12.31 -12.03 12.54
N LYS A 230 -12.03 -13.27 12.12
CA LYS A 230 -11.50 -13.58 10.80
C LYS A 230 -12.30 -14.71 10.17
N THR A 231 -12.97 -14.40 9.07
CA THR A 231 -13.71 -15.36 8.26
C THR A 231 -12.97 -15.63 6.97
N LYS A 232 -12.93 -16.90 6.54
CA LYS A 232 -12.40 -17.33 5.25
C LYS A 232 -13.45 -18.14 4.51
N VAL A 233 -13.73 -17.76 3.26
CA VAL A 233 -14.69 -18.44 2.39
C VAL A 233 -14.00 -18.73 1.07
N LYS A 234 -14.01 -19.99 0.66
CA LYS A 234 -13.57 -20.40 -0.67
C LYS A 234 -14.73 -20.20 -1.64
N LEU A 235 -14.53 -19.41 -2.66
CA LEU A 235 -15.52 -19.07 -3.68
C LEU A 235 -15.45 -20.06 -4.86
N ALA A 236 -16.60 -20.44 -5.39
CA ALA A 236 -16.67 -21.08 -6.68
C ALA A 236 -16.46 -20.06 -7.81
N GLU A 237 -16.08 -20.53 -8.99
CA GLU A 237 -15.76 -19.65 -10.14
C GLU A 237 -16.91 -18.68 -10.48
N HIS A 238 -18.14 -19.15 -10.42
CA HIS A 238 -19.32 -18.33 -10.72
C HIS A 238 -19.62 -17.27 -9.64
N GLU A 239 -19.09 -17.42 -8.42
CA GLU A 239 -19.27 -16.47 -7.31
C GLU A 239 -18.21 -15.35 -7.34
N MET A 240 -17.12 -15.53 -8.08
CA MET A 240 -15.98 -14.62 -8.07
C MET A 240 -16.36 -13.21 -8.53
N ASN A 241 -17.09 -13.10 -9.65
CA ASN A 241 -17.49 -11.81 -10.21
C ASN A 241 -18.42 -11.04 -9.26
N GLU A 242 -19.40 -11.75 -8.65
CA GLU A 242 -20.30 -11.17 -7.67
C GLU A 242 -19.53 -10.66 -6.43
N ALA A 243 -18.57 -11.45 -5.93
CA ALA A 243 -17.75 -11.06 -4.79
C ALA A 243 -16.89 -9.83 -5.10
N VAL A 244 -16.26 -9.77 -6.29
CA VAL A 244 -15.44 -8.63 -6.71
C VAL A 244 -16.31 -7.38 -6.87
N GLN A 245 -17.47 -7.48 -7.49
CA GLN A 245 -18.39 -6.38 -7.62
C GLN A 245 -18.91 -5.88 -6.25
N ARG A 246 -19.31 -6.81 -5.38
CA ARG A 246 -19.88 -6.51 -4.06
C ARG A 246 -18.89 -5.85 -3.12
N TYR A 247 -17.66 -6.36 -3.05
CA TYR A 247 -16.68 -5.96 -2.03
C TYR A 247 -15.69 -4.91 -2.53
N PHE A 248 -15.41 -4.88 -3.82
CA PHE A 248 -14.40 -3.99 -4.42
C PHE A 248 -14.99 -3.00 -5.44
N GLN A 249 -16.26 -3.17 -5.83
CA GLN A 249 -16.93 -2.32 -6.82
C GLN A 249 -16.21 -2.33 -8.19
N LEU A 250 -15.62 -3.47 -8.53
CA LEU A 250 -14.93 -3.72 -9.79
C LEU A 250 -15.65 -4.82 -10.57
N ASN A 251 -15.36 -4.91 -11.89
CA ASN A 251 -15.76 -6.01 -12.75
C ASN A 251 -14.50 -6.81 -13.12
N LEU A 252 -14.62 -8.15 -13.18
CA LEU A 252 -13.60 -9.06 -13.70
C LEU A 252 -13.63 -9.14 -15.21
#